data_84e0431e85452b5b04d6cf30ed0a6345
#
_entry.id   84e0431e85452b5b04d6cf30ed0a6345
#
_cell.length_a   1.000
_cell.length_b   1.000
_cell.length_c   1.000
_cell.angle_alpha   90.00
_cell.angle_beta   90.00
_cell.angle_gamma   90.00
#
_symmetry.space_group_name_H-M   'P 1'
#
loop_
_entity.id
_entity.type
_entity.pdbx_description
1 polymer ?
#
loop_
_entity_poly.entity_id
_entity_poly.type
_entity_poly.pdbx_seq_one_letter_code
_entity_poly.pdbx_strand_id
1 'polypeptide(L)'
;MLAHRLRHRITVQELVEVQDTNTGAITRGWETAILEDGTILDAVPAEVLTGAGREFVQSGATQGEIAARINMRWFPGLTQKMRVLWDTKVFNITSIETDTTARQEYRLKCSAGVSDGQ
;
A
#
# COMPACT_ATOMS: atom_id res chain seq x y z
N MET A 1 -18.93 2.66 -11.97
CA MET A 1 -17.84 1.88 -12.56
C MET A 1 -16.55 2.11 -11.80
N LEU A 2 -15.75 1.09 -11.72
CA LEU A 2 -14.49 1.16 -10.98
C LEU A 2 -13.57 2.27 -11.50
N ALA A 3 -13.48 2.42 -12.81
CA ALA A 3 -12.62 3.41 -13.44
C ALA A 3 -12.91 4.85 -13.01
N HIS A 4 -14.14 5.17 -12.70
CA HIS A 4 -14.50 6.52 -12.22
C HIS A 4 -13.96 6.81 -10.84
N ARG A 5 -13.81 5.79 -10.03
CA ARG A 5 -13.33 5.92 -8.66
C ARG A 5 -11.81 6.00 -8.60
N LEU A 6 -11.12 5.42 -9.58
CA LEU A 6 -9.67 5.29 -9.55
C LEU A 6 -9.00 6.55 -10.11
N ARG A 7 -9.17 7.66 -9.39
CA ARG A 7 -8.69 8.98 -9.81
C ARG A 7 -7.27 9.30 -9.39
N HIS A 8 -6.78 8.59 -8.40
CA HIS A 8 -5.45 8.86 -7.85
C HIS A 8 -4.43 7.88 -8.44
N ARG A 9 -3.17 8.24 -8.30
CA ARG A 9 -2.07 7.36 -8.70
C ARG A 9 -1.23 7.08 -7.47
N ILE A 10 -1.00 5.81 -7.21
CA ILE A 10 -0.21 5.39 -6.06
C ILE A 10 0.97 4.56 -6.53
N THR A 11 1.97 4.45 -5.66
CA THR A 11 3.09 3.54 -5.87
C THR A 11 3.06 2.51 -4.77
N VAL A 12 3.16 1.24 -5.13
CA VAL A 12 3.26 0.16 -4.14
C VAL A 12 4.72 -0.22 -4.02
N GLN A 13 5.22 -0.27 -2.80
CA GLN A 13 6.62 -0.59 -2.53
C GLN A 13 6.75 -1.87 -1.72
N GLU A 14 7.84 -2.58 -1.96
CA GLU A 14 8.20 -3.76 -1.18
C GLU A 14 9.55 -3.55 -0.54
N LEU A 15 9.75 -4.21 0.59
CA LEU A 15 11.03 -4.16 1.30
C LEU A 15 11.98 -5.16 0.67
N VAL A 16 13.14 -4.66 0.27
CA VAL A 16 14.19 -5.48 -0.36
C VAL A 16 15.41 -5.51 0.53
N GLU A 17 15.96 -6.68 0.74
CA GLU A 17 17.20 -6.87 1.49
C GLU A 17 18.33 -7.19 0.51
N VAL A 18 19.45 -6.51 0.67
CA VAL A 18 20.63 -6.74 -0.14
C VAL A 18 21.80 -7.01 0.79
N GLN A 19 22.52 -8.10 0.56
CA GLN A 19 23.69 -8.43 1.33
C GLN A 19 24.94 -8.00 0.57
N ASP A 20 25.82 -7.24 1.25
CA ASP A 20 27.10 -6.87 0.71
C ASP A 20 28.02 -8.09 0.72
N THR A 21 28.49 -8.48 -0.46
CA THR A 21 29.35 -9.67 -0.59
C THR A 21 30.73 -9.47 0.04
N ASN A 22 31.16 -8.23 0.20
CA ASN A 22 32.48 -7.94 0.78
C ASN A 22 32.46 -7.90 2.30
N THR A 23 31.43 -7.31 2.89
CA THR A 23 31.35 -7.11 4.33
C THR A 23 30.37 -8.03 5.02
N GLY A 24 29.47 -8.66 4.25
CA GLY A 24 28.39 -9.47 4.81
C GLY A 24 27.25 -8.64 5.39
N ALA A 25 27.33 -7.33 5.34
CA ALA A 25 26.30 -6.47 5.88
C ALA A 25 25.01 -6.59 5.06
N ILE A 26 23.87 -6.55 5.77
CA ILE A 26 22.55 -6.59 5.14
C ILE A 26 21.96 -5.20 5.17
N THR A 27 21.64 -4.67 4.01
CA THR A 27 20.91 -3.41 3.89
C THR A 27 19.48 -3.68 3.45
N ARG A 28 18.56 -2.92 4.00
CA ARG A 28 17.14 -3.01 3.65
C ARG A 28 16.70 -1.68 3.06
N GLY A 29 15.91 -1.77 2.03
CA GLY A 29 15.38 -0.57 1.38
C GLY A 29 14.05 -0.84 0.75
N TRP A 30 13.27 0.21 0.58
CA TRP A 30 11.97 0.11 -0.09
C TRP A 30 12.16 0.40 -1.57
N GLU A 31 11.59 -0.45 -2.40
CA GLU A 31 11.64 -0.30 -3.84
C GLU A 31 10.25 -0.49 -4.42
N THR A 32 10.00 0.12 -5.57
CA THR A 32 8.73 -0.08 -6.26
C THR A 32 8.56 -1.57 -6.55
N ALA A 33 7.41 -2.10 -6.16
CA ALA A 33 7.14 -3.53 -6.33
C ALA A 33 6.97 -3.86 -7.81
N ILE A 34 7.47 -5.03 -8.19
CA ILE A 34 7.36 -5.56 -9.55
C ILE A 34 6.70 -6.91 -9.44
N LEU A 35 5.63 -7.11 -10.19
CA LEU A 35 4.90 -8.38 -10.21
C LEU A 35 5.67 -9.43 -11.01
N GLU A 36 5.28 -10.69 -10.86
CA GLU A 36 5.93 -11.78 -11.56
C GLU A 36 5.91 -11.62 -13.07
N ASP A 37 4.85 -11.01 -13.60
CA ASP A 37 4.73 -10.79 -15.04
C ASP A 37 5.51 -9.57 -15.52
N GLY A 38 6.23 -8.88 -14.61
CA GLY A 38 7.03 -7.71 -14.95
C GLY A 38 6.29 -6.39 -14.78
N THR A 39 5.05 -6.40 -14.35
CA THR A 39 4.30 -5.16 -14.14
C THR A 39 4.90 -4.37 -12.98
N ILE A 40 5.26 -3.13 -13.22
CA ILE A 40 5.82 -2.22 -12.21
C ILE A 40 4.66 -1.48 -11.55
N LEU A 41 4.58 -1.56 -10.22
CA LEU A 41 3.48 -0.97 -9.48
C LEU A 41 3.73 0.51 -9.15
N ASP A 42 4.02 1.29 -10.20
CA ASP A 42 4.20 2.72 -10.13
C ASP A 42 3.04 3.40 -10.85
N ALA A 43 2.54 4.52 -10.31
CA ALA A 43 1.40 5.24 -10.88
C ALA A 43 0.18 4.33 -11.08
N VAL A 44 -0.09 3.46 -10.12
CA VAL A 44 -1.23 2.55 -10.17
C VAL A 44 -2.52 3.33 -9.93
N PRO A 45 -3.53 3.16 -10.80
CA PRO A 45 -4.81 3.82 -10.56
C PRO A 45 -5.46 3.32 -9.27
N ALA A 46 -5.89 4.25 -8.42
CA ALA A 46 -6.47 3.91 -7.14
C ALA A 46 -7.43 4.99 -6.67
N GLU A 47 -8.26 4.62 -5.73
CA GLU A 47 -9.11 5.55 -5.01
C GLU A 47 -8.58 5.67 -3.59
N VAL A 48 -8.16 6.87 -3.19
CA VAL A 48 -7.62 7.12 -1.85
C VAL A 48 -8.63 7.93 -1.07
N LEU A 49 -9.14 7.36 0.02
CA LEU A 49 -10.11 8.00 0.89
C LEU A 49 -9.49 8.20 2.26
N THR A 50 -9.39 9.44 2.69
CA THR A 50 -8.85 9.78 4.00
C THR A 50 -9.90 10.54 4.80
N GLY A 51 -9.80 10.45 6.12
CA GLY A 51 -10.76 11.16 6.95
C GLY A 51 -10.65 10.75 8.40
N ALA A 52 -11.54 11.32 9.23
CA ALA A 52 -11.60 11.10 10.65
C ALA A 52 -12.93 10.51 11.10
N GLY A 53 -13.66 9.84 10.24
CA GLY A 53 -14.92 9.23 10.60
C GLY A 53 -14.74 7.94 11.37
N ARG A 54 -15.84 7.38 11.86
CA ARG A 54 -15.81 6.12 12.61
C ARG A 54 -15.14 5.00 11.85
N GLU A 55 -15.44 4.90 10.58
CA GLU A 55 -14.88 3.82 9.76
C GLU A 55 -13.36 3.90 9.67
N PHE A 56 -12.80 5.10 9.77
CA PHE A 56 -11.36 5.28 9.74
C PHE A 56 -10.73 4.94 11.08
N VAL A 57 -11.43 5.24 12.18
CA VAL A 57 -10.99 4.82 13.50
C VAL A 57 -10.96 3.31 13.59
N GLN A 58 -11.96 2.64 13.04
CA GLN A 58 -12.02 1.18 13.05
C GLN A 58 -10.92 0.53 12.22
N SER A 59 -10.25 1.28 11.37
CA SER A 59 -9.13 0.73 10.61
C SER A 59 -7.84 0.64 11.42
N GLY A 60 -7.87 1.02 12.70
CA GLY A 60 -6.72 0.88 13.58
C GLY A 60 -5.89 2.12 13.76
N ALA A 61 -6.34 3.25 13.24
CA ALA A 61 -5.61 4.50 13.40
C ALA A 61 -5.62 4.95 14.86
N THR A 62 -4.50 5.46 15.32
CA THR A 62 -4.37 6.02 16.65
C THR A 62 -4.19 7.53 16.54
N GLN A 63 -4.18 8.20 17.70
CA GLN A 63 -3.98 9.64 17.73
C GLN A 63 -2.65 9.99 17.05
N GLY A 64 -2.68 10.92 16.12
CA GLY A 64 -1.50 11.33 15.36
C GLY A 64 -1.31 10.58 14.07
N GLU A 65 -2.09 9.53 13.82
CA GLU A 65 -2.03 8.78 12.59
C GLU A 65 -3.12 9.22 11.62
N ILE A 66 -2.82 9.08 10.33
CA ILE A 66 -3.79 9.33 9.27
C ILE A 66 -4.29 7.97 8.80
N ALA A 67 -5.58 7.74 8.94
CA ALA A 67 -6.20 6.54 8.42
C ALA A 67 -6.63 6.77 6.98
N ALA A 68 -6.52 5.74 6.16
CA ALA A 68 -6.92 5.81 4.78
C ALA A 68 -7.51 4.48 4.32
N ARG A 69 -8.40 4.58 3.37
CA ARG A 69 -8.88 3.42 2.61
C ARG A 69 -8.40 3.60 1.18
N ILE A 70 -7.78 2.58 0.65
CA ILE A 70 -7.24 2.60 -0.70
C ILE A 70 -7.87 1.46 -1.47
N ASN A 71 -8.58 1.79 -2.53
CA ASN A 71 -9.21 0.80 -3.39
C ASN A 71 -8.53 0.82 -4.74
N MET A 72 -8.22 -0.36 -5.26
CA MET A 72 -7.55 -0.48 -6.55
C MET A 72 -7.91 -1.81 -7.19
N ARG A 73 -7.60 -1.94 -8.46
CA ARG A 73 -7.86 -3.18 -9.18
C ARG A 73 -7.03 -4.32 -8.61
N TRP A 74 -7.62 -5.50 -8.61
CA TRP A 74 -6.96 -6.69 -8.12
C TRP A 74 -5.80 -7.11 -9.03
N PHE A 75 -4.74 -7.60 -8.41
CA PHE A 75 -3.63 -8.27 -9.10
C PHE A 75 -3.04 -9.28 -8.12
N PRO A 76 -2.37 -10.33 -8.61
CA PRO A 76 -1.77 -11.31 -7.70
C PRO A 76 -0.50 -10.76 -7.06
N GLY A 77 -0.27 -11.11 -5.79
CA GLY A 77 1.00 -10.83 -5.14
C GLY A 77 1.02 -9.73 -4.10
N LEU A 78 -0.08 -9.02 -3.89
CA LEU A 78 -0.12 -7.98 -2.85
C LEU A 78 -0.08 -8.60 -1.46
N THR A 79 0.77 -8.07 -0.58
CA THR A 79 0.88 -8.54 0.80
C THR A 79 0.87 -7.36 1.77
N GLN A 80 0.58 -7.64 3.05
CA GLN A 80 0.60 -6.63 4.10
C GLN A 80 2.01 -6.13 4.42
N LYS A 81 3.03 -6.80 3.91
CA LYS A 81 4.41 -6.36 4.08
C LYS A 81 4.77 -5.23 3.13
N MET A 82 3.94 -4.98 2.15
CA MET A 82 4.11 -3.87 1.21
C MET A 82 3.53 -2.60 1.82
N ARG A 83 3.90 -1.47 1.23
CA ARG A 83 3.36 -0.17 1.63
C ARG A 83 2.99 0.63 0.40
N VAL A 84 2.19 1.67 0.60
CA VAL A 84 1.69 2.52 -0.47
C VAL A 84 2.24 3.92 -0.30
N LEU A 85 2.73 4.51 -1.40
CA LEU A 85 3.10 5.91 -1.45
C LEU A 85 2.03 6.67 -2.21
N TRP A 86 1.54 7.75 -1.62
CA TRP A 86 0.60 8.64 -2.26
C TRP A 86 0.77 10.04 -1.70
N ASP A 87 0.87 11.02 -2.58
CA ASP A 87 0.96 12.44 -2.20
C ASP A 87 2.03 12.68 -1.15
N THR A 88 3.22 12.15 -1.40
CA THR A 88 4.41 12.25 -0.53
C THR A 88 4.23 11.60 0.86
N LYS A 89 3.15 10.84 1.05
CA LYS A 89 2.89 10.14 2.31
C LYS A 89 3.10 8.65 2.14
N VAL A 90 3.55 8.01 3.20
CA VAL A 90 3.71 6.57 3.25
C VAL A 90 2.57 5.98 4.07
N PHE A 91 1.86 5.04 3.46
CA PHE A 91 0.76 4.35 4.14
C PHE A 91 1.12 2.89 4.32
N ASN A 92 1.08 2.43 5.57
CA ASN A 92 1.27 1.02 5.87
C ASN A 92 -0.07 0.30 5.73
N ILE A 93 -0.03 -0.86 5.11
CA ILE A 93 -1.25 -1.65 4.89
C ILE A 93 -1.55 -2.44 6.16
N THR A 94 -2.70 -2.17 6.76
CA THR A 94 -3.13 -2.85 7.98
C THR A 94 -4.09 -4.00 7.70
N SER A 95 -4.80 -3.94 6.58
CA SER A 95 -5.75 -4.98 6.21
C SER A 95 -5.93 -5.00 4.70
N ILE A 96 -6.01 -6.19 4.14
CA ILE A 96 -6.28 -6.39 2.72
C ILE A 96 -7.58 -7.16 2.59
N GLU A 97 -8.55 -6.56 1.90
CA GLU A 97 -9.82 -7.20 1.61
C GLU A 97 -9.99 -7.29 0.10
N THR A 98 -10.60 -8.34 -0.36
CA THR A 98 -10.91 -8.50 -1.78
C THR A 98 -12.16 -9.36 -1.93
N ASP A 99 -12.79 -9.23 -3.08
CA ASP A 99 -13.86 -10.10 -3.46
C ASP A 99 -13.27 -11.49 -3.78
N THR A 100 -13.58 -12.45 -2.92
CA THR A 100 -13.00 -13.79 -3.06
C THR A 100 -13.50 -14.54 -4.29
N THR A 101 -14.64 -14.12 -4.82
CA THR A 101 -15.23 -14.78 -5.99
C THR A 101 -14.75 -14.13 -7.29
N ALA A 102 -14.91 -12.82 -7.41
CA ALA A 102 -14.62 -12.12 -8.67
C ALA A 102 -13.21 -11.55 -8.73
N ARG A 103 -12.59 -11.27 -7.58
CA ARG A 103 -11.23 -10.73 -7.51
C ARG A 103 -11.03 -9.51 -8.39
N GLN A 104 -11.98 -8.59 -8.33
CA GLN A 104 -11.95 -7.40 -9.17
C GLN A 104 -11.25 -6.22 -8.53
N GLU A 105 -11.26 -6.18 -7.21
CA GLU A 105 -10.81 -5.00 -6.49
C GLU A 105 -10.17 -5.38 -5.16
N TYR A 106 -9.07 -4.68 -4.83
CA TYR A 106 -8.55 -4.67 -3.47
C TYR A 106 -9.15 -3.51 -2.71
N ARG A 107 -9.49 -3.75 -1.46
CA ARG A 107 -9.89 -2.72 -0.50
C ARG A 107 -8.92 -2.77 0.65
N LEU A 108 -8.05 -1.77 0.72
CA LEU A 108 -6.98 -1.75 1.70
C LEU A 108 -7.34 -0.79 2.82
N LYS A 109 -7.09 -1.21 4.06
CA LYS A 109 -7.11 -0.31 5.20
C LYS A 109 -5.66 0.02 5.51
N CYS A 110 -5.36 1.31 5.59
CA CYS A 110 -3.99 1.77 5.71
C CYS A 110 -3.88 2.84 6.78
N SER A 111 -2.67 3.03 7.27
CA SER A 111 -2.40 4.12 8.22
C SER A 111 -1.06 4.75 7.91
N ALA A 112 -0.98 6.05 8.12
CA ALA A 112 0.24 6.82 8.03
C ALA A 112 0.38 7.65 9.31
N GLY A 113 1.59 7.75 9.83
CA GLY A 113 1.83 8.49 11.06
C GLY A 113 3.30 8.60 11.37
N VAL A 114 3.60 9.01 12.60
CA VAL A 114 4.98 9.26 13.00
C VAL A 114 5.84 7.99 13.01
N SER A 115 5.23 6.84 13.06
CA SER A 115 5.96 5.58 13.07
C SER A 115 6.20 5.03 11.67
N ASP A 116 5.78 5.75 10.66
CA ASP A 116 5.92 5.32 9.28
C ASP A 116 7.32 5.37 8.77
N GLY A 117 7.55 4.65 7.71
CA GLY A 117 8.78 4.76 6.97
C GLY A 117 9.95 4.07 7.65
N GLN A 118 9.67 3.26 8.58
CA GLN A 118 10.70 2.54 9.33
C GLN A 118 11.34 1.44 8.53
#